data_65a2ac695c079663b129d2d61b4703e4
#
_entry.id   65a2ac695c079663b129d2d61b4703e4
#
_cell.length_a   1.000
_cell.length_b   1.000
_cell.length_c   1.000
_cell.angle_alpha   90.00
_cell.angle_beta   90.00
_cell.angle_gamma   90.00
#
_symmetry.space_group_name_H-M   'P 1'
#
loop_
_entity.id
_entity.type
_entity.pdbx_description
1 polymer ?
#
loop_
_entity_poly.entity_id
_entity_poly.type
_entity_poly.pdbx_seq_one_letter_code
_entity_poly.pdbx_strand_id
1 'polypeptide(L)'
;MAKKKFERTKPHVNVGTIGHIDHGKTTLTAAITKHMALKGLAEYVPFDQIDKAPEEKERGITIATAHVEYETPNRHYAHVDCPGHADYIKNMITGAAQMDGAILVVGADDGPMPQTREHILLARQVGVPRIVVFLNKCDMVDDEELIELVELELRELLDKYEFPGDDTPIVRGSALKALESDDPDSEEAKCIFELMEAIDDYIPEPKRDVDKPFLMPIEDVFSISGRGTVVTGRVERGILHVGDAVEIVGIRETLKTVCTGIEMFRKLLDEGRAGDNVGVLLRGTKREDVERGQVVSIPGSITPHTKFMAEVYILSKEEGGRHTPFFSGYRPQFYFRTTDVTGVLHLPEGVEMVMPGDNVTISAELITPIAMEKEVRFAVREGGRTVGAGVVSDIVE
;
A
#
# COMPACT_ATOMS: atom_id res chain seq x y z
N MET A 1 27.05 -1.73 18.24
CA MET A 1 27.35 -2.81 17.29
C MET A 1 27.28 -2.22 15.89
N ALA A 2 28.15 -2.64 14.95
CA ALA A 2 28.05 -2.22 13.56
C ALA A 2 26.76 -2.84 12.97
N LYS A 3 25.96 -2.03 12.22
CA LYS A 3 24.80 -2.55 11.53
C LYS A 3 25.24 -3.55 10.47
N LYS A 4 24.48 -4.63 10.30
CA LYS A 4 24.71 -5.60 9.23
C LYS A 4 24.42 -4.96 7.87
N LYS A 5 25.12 -5.40 6.83
CA LYS A 5 24.85 -5.02 5.45
C LYS A 5 23.77 -5.94 4.90
N PHE A 6 22.85 -5.38 4.11
CA PHE A 6 21.84 -6.17 3.40
C PHE A 6 22.49 -6.82 2.15
N GLU A 7 22.27 -8.10 1.97
CA GLU A 7 22.73 -8.84 0.78
C GLU A 7 21.52 -9.26 -0.06
N ARG A 8 21.52 -8.89 -1.33
CA ARG A 8 20.46 -9.23 -2.29
C ARG A 8 20.71 -10.62 -2.86
N THR A 9 20.20 -11.65 -2.19
CA THR A 9 20.38 -13.05 -2.63
C THR A 9 19.16 -13.61 -3.36
N LYS A 10 17.99 -12.98 -3.22
CA LYS A 10 16.71 -13.42 -3.78
C LYS A 10 15.95 -12.24 -4.40
N PRO A 11 15.02 -12.51 -5.35
CA PRO A 11 14.07 -11.50 -5.82
C PRO A 11 13.30 -10.87 -4.65
N HIS A 12 13.13 -9.55 -4.68
CA HIS A 12 12.43 -8.80 -3.65
C HIS A 12 11.01 -8.46 -4.11
N VAL A 13 10.01 -8.83 -3.29
CA VAL A 13 8.59 -8.63 -3.56
C VAL A 13 7.94 -7.95 -2.35
N ASN A 14 7.13 -6.92 -2.60
CA ASN A 14 6.35 -6.26 -1.58
C ASN A 14 4.94 -6.85 -1.57
N VAL A 15 4.53 -7.40 -0.45
CA VAL A 15 3.16 -7.86 -0.24
C VAL A 15 2.55 -7.13 0.95
N GLY A 16 1.25 -7.23 1.12
CA GLY A 16 0.64 -6.68 2.33
C GLY A 16 -0.75 -7.23 2.57
N THR A 17 -1.18 -7.14 3.82
CA THR A 17 -2.50 -7.56 4.27
C THR A 17 -3.50 -6.42 4.10
N ILE A 18 -4.62 -6.73 3.45
CA ILE A 18 -5.79 -5.86 3.28
C ILE A 18 -7.06 -6.62 3.71
N GLY A 19 -8.14 -5.91 3.99
CA GLY A 19 -9.41 -6.51 4.41
C GLY A 19 -10.05 -5.77 5.57
N HIS A 20 -11.22 -6.25 5.97
CA HIS A 20 -12.04 -5.61 7.01
C HIS A 20 -11.34 -5.57 8.38
N ILE A 21 -11.78 -4.65 9.25
CA ILE A 21 -11.39 -4.64 10.67
C ILE A 21 -11.80 -6.00 11.30
N ASP A 22 -11.04 -6.46 12.29
CA ASP A 22 -11.27 -7.69 13.05
C ASP A 22 -11.26 -9.02 12.24
N HIS A 23 -10.91 -8.97 10.95
CA HIS A 23 -10.68 -10.18 10.15
C HIS A 23 -9.32 -10.85 10.40
N GLY A 24 -8.47 -10.27 11.26
CA GLY A 24 -7.22 -10.89 11.73
C GLY A 24 -5.99 -10.65 10.87
N LYS A 25 -5.90 -9.51 10.16
CA LYS A 25 -4.73 -9.12 9.34
C LYS A 25 -3.42 -9.13 10.13
N THR A 26 -3.38 -8.38 11.23
CA THR A 26 -2.19 -8.28 12.09
C THR A 26 -1.85 -9.60 12.77
N THR A 27 -2.87 -10.40 13.13
CA THR A 27 -2.68 -11.75 13.68
C THR A 27 -2.03 -12.66 12.63
N LEU A 28 -2.48 -12.60 11.37
CA LEU A 28 -1.88 -13.34 10.26
C LEU A 28 -0.43 -12.91 10.01
N THR A 29 -0.17 -11.60 10.01
CA THR A 29 1.19 -11.05 9.84
C THR A 29 2.12 -11.55 10.95
N ALA A 30 1.66 -11.57 12.20
CA ALA A 30 2.43 -12.14 13.32
C ALA A 30 2.66 -13.66 13.18
N ALA A 31 1.64 -14.42 12.73
CA ALA A 31 1.75 -15.85 12.49
C ALA A 31 2.76 -16.17 11.38
N ILE A 32 2.74 -15.42 10.27
CA ILE A 32 3.71 -15.57 9.18
C ILE A 32 5.13 -15.35 9.72
N THR A 33 5.39 -14.24 10.40
CA THR A 33 6.74 -13.95 10.91
C THR A 33 7.20 -15.01 11.92
N LYS A 34 6.30 -15.54 12.75
CA LYS A 34 6.59 -16.61 13.72
C LYS A 34 7.04 -17.89 13.03
N HIS A 35 6.23 -18.41 12.11
CA HIS A 35 6.52 -19.68 11.45
C HIS A 35 7.70 -19.59 10.49
N MET A 36 7.89 -18.46 9.81
CA MET A 36 9.10 -18.21 9.02
C MET A 36 10.34 -18.13 9.94
N ALA A 37 10.24 -17.54 11.14
CA ALA A 37 11.33 -17.52 12.10
C ALA A 37 11.69 -18.92 12.64
N LEU A 38 10.70 -19.78 12.88
CA LEU A 38 10.92 -21.18 13.28
C LEU A 38 11.66 -21.99 12.22
N LYS A 39 11.50 -21.64 10.94
CA LYS A 39 12.28 -22.22 9.82
C LYS A 39 13.61 -21.47 9.54
N GLY A 40 13.94 -20.42 10.34
CA GLY A 40 15.17 -19.63 10.16
C GLY A 40 15.14 -18.64 8.98
N LEU A 41 13.93 -18.28 8.51
CA LEU A 41 13.68 -17.45 7.33
C LEU A 41 13.16 -16.04 7.68
N ALA A 42 13.04 -15.71 8.96
CA ALA A 42 12.62 -14.40 9.45
C ALA A 42 13.13 -14.11 10.86
N GLU A 43 12.94 -12.88 11.32
CA GLU A 43 12.90 -12.53 12.74
C GLU A 43 11.44 -12.46 13.18
N TYR A 44 11.08 -13.17 14.26
CA TYR A 44 9.70 -13.13 14.77
C TYR A 44 9.35 -11.75 15.29
N VAL A 45 8.24 -11.20 14.78
CA VAL A 45 7.67 -9.93 15.23
C VAL A 45 6.33 -10.22 15.90
N PRO A 46 6.24 -10.14 17.24
CA PRO A 46 4.99 -10.36 17.98
C PRO A 46 3.93 -9.32 17.62
N PHE A 47 2.66 -9.67 17.79
CA PHE A 47 1.50 -8.83 17.52
C PHE A 47 1.63 -7.42 18.13
N ASP A 48 2.01 -7.32 19.39
CA ASP A 48 2.20 -6.06 20.13
C ASP A 48 3.39 -5.21 19.66
N GLN A 49 4.25 -5.78 18.83
CA GLN A 49 5.35 -5.07 18.16
C GLN A 49 5.02 -4.70 16.70
N ILE A 50 3.96 -5.23 16.12
CA ILE A 50 3.38 -4.77 14.85
C ILE A 50 2.54 -3.54 15.16
N ASP A 51 1.52 -3.66 15.98
CA ASP A 51 0.69 -2.56 16.50
C ASP A 51 1.38 -1.92 17.73
N LYS A 52 2.19 -0.90 17.49
CA LYS A 52 3.08 -0.31 18.51
C LYS A 52 2.50 0.89 19.24
N ALA A 53 1.66 1.67 18.56
CA ALA A 53 1.13 2.92 19.09
C ALA A 53 0.24 2.65 20.32
N PRO A 54 0.31 3.49 21.37
CA PRO A 54 -0.57 3.34 22.53
C PRO A 54 -2.05 3.28 22.15
N GLU A 55 -2.47 4.08 21.16
CA GLU A 55 -3.84 4.12 20.66
C GLU A 55 -4.23 2.83 19.93
N GLU A 56 -3.30 2.19 19.21
CA GLU A 56 -3.51 0.88 18.57
C GLU A 56 -3.76 -0.20 19.63
N LYS A 57 -2.96 -0.21 20.67
CA LYS A 57 -3.08 -1.17 21.79
C LYS A 57 -4.35 -0.96 22.61
N GLU A 58 -4.75 0.30 22.84
CA GLU A 58 -5.95 0.62 23.61
C GLU A 58 -7.24 0.25 22.84
N ARG A 59 -7.23 0.47 21.54
CA ARG A 59 -8.40 0.22 20.67
C ARG A 59 -8.43 -1.17 20.07
N GLY A 60 -7.31 -1.91 20.07
CA GLY A 60 -7.16 -3.22 19.43
C GLY A 60 -7.24 -3.16 17.90
N ILE A 61 -6.87 -2.01 17.29
CA ILE A 61 -6.96 -1.80 15.84
C ILE A 61 -5.66 -1.21 15.29
N THR A 62 -5.26 -1.62 14.11
CA THR A 62 -4.14 -1.03 13.38
C THR A 62 -4.51 0.35 12.85
N ILE A 63 -3.70 1.35 13.14
CA ILE A 63 -3.88 2.74 12.70
C ILE A 63 -2.86 3.11 11.63
N ALA A 64 -1.58 2.83 11.89
CA ALA A 64 -0.48 3.08 10.96
C ALA A 64 -0.09 1.80 10.23
N THR A 65 0.47 1.94 9.02
CA THR A 65 1.07 0.79 8.33
C THR A 65 2.31 0.30 9.10
N ALA A 66 2.42 -1.01 9.30
CA ALA A 66 3.60 -1.63 9.85
C ALA A 66 4.34 -2.44 8.76
N HIS A 67 5.67 -2.47 8.85
CA HIS A 67 6.50 -3.19 7.91
C HIS A 67 7.28 -4.28 8.62
N VAL A 68 7.17 -5.51 8.10
CA VAL A 68 7.97 -6.66 8.55
C VAL A 68 8.67 -7.30 7.35
N GLU A 69 9.74 -8.06 7.61
CA GLU A 69 10.45 -8.81 6.56
C GLU A 69 10.47 -10.30 6.86
N TYR A 70 10.38 -11.12 5.83
CA TYR A 70 10.59 -12.56 5.88
C TYR A 70 11.02 -13.10 4.51
N GLU A 71 11.43 -14.34 4.49
CA GLU A 71 11.84 -15.00 3.26
C GLU A 71 11.11 -16.34 3.07
N THR A 72 10.99 -16.75 1.82
CA THR A 72 10.78 -18.15 1.42
C THR A 72 12.08 -18.69 0.82
N PRO A 73 12.16 -19.96 0.47
CA PRO A 73 13.30 -20.47 -0.30
C PRO A 73 13.53 -19.68 -1.60
N ASN A 74 12.47 -19.12 -2.19
CA ASN A 74 12.47 -18.50 -3.52
C ASN A 74 12.62 -16.98 -3.50
N ARG A 75 12.05 -16.29 -2.50
CA ARG A 75 11.88 -14.82 -2.49
C ARG A 75 12.16 -14.20 -1.13
N HIS A 76 12.52 -12.92 -1.16
CA HIS A 76 12.54 -12.04 0.02
C HIS A 76 11.31 -11.13 -0.03
N TYR A 77 10.58 -11.05 1.07
CA TYR A 77 9.35 -10.26 1.19
C TYR A 77 9.51 -9.10 2.15
N ALA A 78 9.10 -7.91 1.70
CA ALA A 78 8.66 -6.84 2.59
C ALA A 78 7.14 -6.92 2.70
N HIS A 79 6.63 -7.01 3.92
CA HIS A 79 5.20 -7.13 4.18
C HIS A 79 4.69 -5.87 4.87
N VAL A 80 3.65 -5.28 4.29
CA VAL A 80 2.97 -4.09 4.80
C VAL A 80 1.65 -4.50 5.45
N ASP A 81 1.56 -4.41 6.77
CA ASP A 81 0.30 -4.60 7.47
C ASP A 81 -0.54 -3.32 7.42
N CYS A 82 -1.71 -3.38 6.77
CA CYS A 82 -2.57 -2.22 6.53
C CYS A 82 -3.71 -2.14 7.54
N PRO A 83 -4.11 -0.91 7.96
CA PRO A 83 -5.29 -0.74 8.79
C PRO A 83 -6.56 -1.19 8.07
N GLY A 84 -7.51 -1.75 8.84
CA GLY A 84 -8.81 -2.19 8.32
C GLY A 84 -9.93 -1.18 8.49
N HIS A 85 -9.78 -0.21 9.40
CA HIS A 85 -10.84 0.73 9.74
C HIS A 85 -10.97 1.86 8.71
N ALA A 86 -12.21 2.25 8.38
CA ALA A 86 -12.52 3.27 7.38
C ALA A 86 -11.87 4.64 7.68
N ASP A 87 -11.69 5.01 8.95
CA ASP A 87 -11.05 6.27 9.36
C ASP A 87 -9.57 6.33 8.94
N TYR A 88 -8.92 5.19 8.74
CA TYR A 88 -7.49 5.07 8.39
C TYR A 88 -7.24 4.68 6.95
N ILE A 89 -8.25 4.80 6.09
CA ILE A 89 -8.19 4.44 4.67
C ILE A 89 -7.02 5.12 3.93
N LYS A 90 -6.64 6.32 4.36
CA LYS A 90 -5.48 7.05 3.84
C LYS A 90 -4.17 6.26 4.02
N ASN A 91 -3.99 5.65 5.18
CA ASN A 91 -2.83 4.80 5.46
C ASN A 91 -2.93 3.49 4.69
N MET A 92 -4.14 2.93 4.54
CA MET A 92 -4.38 1.76 3.69
C MET A 92 -4.00 2.03 2.22
N ILE A 93 -4.44 3.16 1.64
CA ILE A 93 -4.09 3.53 0.26
C ILE A 93 -2.58 3.65 0.09
N THR A 94 -1.91 4.32 1.04
CA THR A 94 -0.45 4.46 1.04
C THR A 94 0.26 3.11 1.13
N GLY A 95 -0.22 2.22 1.99
CA GLY A 95 0.32 0.87 2.10
C GLY A 95 0.09 0.05 0.82
N ALA A 96 -1.14 0.07 0.29
CA ALA A 96 -1.49 -0.67 -0.92
C ALA A 96 -0.69 -0.22 -2.15
N ALA A 97 -0.38 1.08 -2.26
CA ALA A 97 0.45 1.61 -3.35
C ALA A 97 1.88 1.07 -3.37
N GLN A 98 2.34 0.48 -2.25
CA GLN A 98 3.66 -0.14 -2.15
C GLN A 98 3.68 -1.61 -2.58
N MET A 99 2.51 -2.26 -2.70
CA MET A 99 2.41 -3.69 -2.89
C MET A 99 2.62 -4.11 -4.35
N ASP A 100 3.32 -5.21 -4.52
CA ASP A 100 3.44 -5.97 -5.78
C ASP A 100 2.39 -7.09 -5.84
N GLY A 101 1.75 -7.39 -4.73
CA GLY A 101 0.63 -8.29 -4.56
C GLY A 101 -0.01 -8.10 -3.18
N ALA A 102 -1.29 -8.40 -3.04
CA ALA A 102 -1.99 -8.28 -1.76
C ALA A 102 -2.48 -9.62 -1.23
N ILE A 103 -2.55 -9.73 0.10
CA ILE A 103 -3.21 -10.80 0.83
C ILE A 103 -4.52 -10.24 1.36
N LEU A 104 -5.63 -10.66 0.78
CA LEU A 104 -6.96 -10.29 1.23
C LEU A 104 -7.37 -11.22 2.38
N VAL A 105 -7.49 -10.67 3.58
CA VAL A 105 -7.90 -11.43 4.76
C VAL A 105 -9.38 -11.23 5.00
N VAL A 106 -10.14 -12.33 5.00
CA VAL A 106 -11.59 -12.36 5.23
C VAL A 106 -11.92 -13.38 6.30
N GLY A 107 -12.74 -13.00 7.28
CA GLY A 107 -13.27 -13.94 8.27
C GLY A 107 -14.32 -14.85 7.62
N ALA A 108 -14.19 -16.16 7.80
CA ALA A 108 -15.18 -17.13 7.33
C ALA A 108 -16.53 -16.99 8.07
N ASP A 109 -16.48 -16.45 9.29
CA ASP A 109 -17.63 -16.17 10.15
C ASP A 109 -18.49 -14.99 9.65
N ASP A 110 -17.87 -14.00 9.03
CA ASP A 110 -18.52 -12.74 8.60
C ASP A 110 -18.67 -12.62 7.07
N GLY A 111 -17.79 -13.28 6.31
CA GLY A 111 -17.70 -13.10 4.86
C GLY A 111 -17.18 -11.71 4.42
N PRO A 112 -17.38 -11.32 3.14
CA PRO A 112 -16.89 -10.04 2.63
C PRO A 112 -17.73 -8.85 3.13
N MET A 113 -17.15 -8.05 4.00
CA MET A 113 -17.70 -6.88 4.66
C MET A 113 -17.48 -5.58 3.83
N PRO A 114 -18.09 -4.43 4.19
CA PRO A 114 -17.97 -3.20 3.41
C PRO A 114 -16.52 -2.76 3.14
N GLN A 115 -15.62 -2.81 4.14
CA GLN A 115 -14.22 -2.45 3.92
C GLN A 115 -13.48 -3.48 3.06
N THR A 116 -13.90 -4.74 3.04
CA THR A 116 -13.35 -5.75 2.11
C THR A 116 -13.54 -5.27 0.67
N ARG A 117 -14.74 -4.83 0.32
CA ARG A 117 -15.10 -4.30 -1.01
C ARG A 117 -14.30 -3.03 -1.34
N GLU A 118 -14.21 -2.10 -0.41
CA GLU A 118 -13.43 -0.86 -0.58
C GLU A 118 -11.94 -1.15 -0.76
N HIS A 119 -11.37 -2.08 -0.01
CA HIS A 119 -9.96 -2.43 -0.09
C HIS A 119 -9.60 -3.12 -1.41
N ILE A 120 -10.45 -4.00 -1.95
CA ILE A 120 -10.26 -4.61 -3.27
C ILE A 120 -10.29 -3.53 -4.36
N LEU A 121 -11.28 -2.63 -4.31
CA LEU A 121 -11.37 -1.50 -5.24
C LEU A 121 -10.12 -0.63 -5.20
N LEU A 122 -9.68 -0.23 -4.01
CA LEU A 122 -8.50 0.61 -3.84
C LEU A 122 -7.22 -0.09 -4.29
N ALA A 123 -7.06 -1.38 -3.99
CA ALA A 123 -5.94 -2.18 -4.48
C ALA A 123 -5.89 -2.18 -6.02
N ARG A 124 -7.06 -2.31 -6.67
CA ARG A 124 -7.14 -2.21 -8.13
C ARG A 124 -6.72 -0.84 -8.64
N GLN A 125 -7.18 0.22 -7.99
CA GLN A 125 -6.89 1.61 -8.38
C GLN A 125 -5.41 1.98 -8.25
N VAL A 126 -4.76 1.55 -7.17
CA VAL A 126 -3.31 1.80 -6.98
C VAL A 126 -2.44 0.86 -7.81
N GLY A 127 -3.04 -0.09 -8.53
CA GLY A 127 -2.34 -0.95 -9.48
C GLY A 127 -1.75 -2.23 -8.91
N VAL A 128 -2.27 -2.73 -7.79
CA VAL A 128 -1.92 -4.07 -7.29
C VAL A 128 -2.28 -5.11 -8.36
N PRO A 129 -1.32 -5.89 -8.88
CA PRO A 129 -1.58 -6.75 -10.03
C PRO A 129 -2.33 -8.04 -9.70
N ARG A 130 -2.16 -8.58 -8.48
CA ARG A 130 -2.73 -9.85 -8.03
C ARG A 130 -3.09 -9.81 -6.56
N ILE A 131 -4.13 -10.57 -6.20
CA ILE A 131 -4.58 -10.78 -4.82
C ILE A 131 -4.56 -12.29 -4.55
N VAL A 132 -4.06 -12.70 -3.37
CA VAL A 132 -4.25 -14.03 -2.79
C VAL A 132 -5.19 -13.87 -1.61
N VAL A 133 -6.14 -14.78 -1.44
CA VAL A 133 -7.11 -14.71 -0.32
C VAL A 133 -6.66 -15.63 0.80
N PHE A 134 -6.68 -15.13 2.03
CA PHE A 134 -6.63 -15.93 3.24
C PHE A 134 -7.99 -15.90 3.93
N LEU A 135 -8.73 -17.00 3.84
CA LEU A 135 -10.02 -17.20 4.51
C LEU A 135 -9.73 -17.62 5.95
N ASN A 136 -9.79 -16.64 6.85
CA ASN A 136 -9.41 -16.76 8.25
C ASN A 136 -10.58 -17.20 9.13
N LYS A 137 -10.29 -17.64 10.35
CA LYS A 137 -11.27 -18.05 11.36
C LYS A 137 -12.12 -19.26 10.92
N CYS A 138 -11.63 -20.10 10.04
CA CYS A 138 -12.35 -21.32 9.63
C CYS A 138 -12.63 -22.28 10.81
N ASP A 139 -11.86 -22.15 11.89
CA ASP A 139 -12.08 -22.89 13.15
C ASP A 139 -13.34 -22.45 13.93
N MET A 140 -13.94 -21.33 13.57
CA MET A 140 -15.18 -20.82 14.17
C MET A 140 -16.45 -21.23 13.40
N VAL A 141 -16.31 -21.85 12.24
CA VAL A 141 -17.41 -22.24 11.35
C VAL A 141 -17.41 -23.75 11.19
N ASP A 142 -18.43 -24.42 11.75
CA ASP A 142 -18.55 -25.88 11.68
C ASP A 142 -19.20 -26.39 10.38
N ASP A 143 -19.83 -25.48 9.62
CA ASP A 143 -20.57 -25.80 8.40
C ASP A 143 -19.70 -25.52 7.15
N GLU A 144 -19.26 -26.57 6.49
CA GLU A 144 -18.46 -26.52 5.27
C GLU A 144 -19.17 -25.80 4.12
N GLU A 145 -20.51 -25.94 4.01
CA GLU A 145 -21.29 -25.30 2.95
C GLU A 145 -21.27 -23.77 3.10
N LEU A 146 -21.21 -23.24 4.33
CA LEU A 146 -21.06 -21.81 4.58
C LEU A 146 -19.68 -21.30 4.14
N ILE A 147 -18.63 -22.07 4.40
CA ILE A 147 -17.27 -21.72 3.97
C ILE A 147 -17.21 -21.66 2.43
N GLU A 148 -17.76 -22.66 1.75
CA GLU A 148 -17.83 -22.69 0.27
C GLU A 148 -18.64 -21.52 -0.30
N LEU A 149 -19.73 -21.12 0.37
CA LEU A 149 -20.54 -19.97 -0.03
C LEU A 149 -19.76 -18.67 0.07
N VAL A 150 -18.99 -18.47 1.15
CA VAL A 150 -18.12 -17.29 1.33
C VAL A 150 -17.03 -17.26 0.25
N GLU A 151 -16.44 -18.41 -0.11
CA GLU A 151 -15.47 -18.46 -1.21
C GLU A 151 -16.09 -18.07 -2.55
N LEU A 152 -17.29 -18.53 -2.84
CA LEU A 152 -18.00 -18.18 -4.06
C LEU A 152 -18.28 -16.67 -4.12
N GLU A 153 -18.78 -16.09 -3.01
CA GLU A 153 -19.01 -14.64 -2.93
C GLU A 153 -17.71 -13.83 -3.13
N LEU A 154 -16.59 -14.33 -2.59
CA LEU A 154 -15.29 -13.68 -2.77
C LEU A 154 -14.82 -13.74 -4.23
N ARG A 155 -15.00 -14.85 -4.93
CA ARG A 155 -14.66 -14.97 -6.35
C ARG A 155 -15.47 -14.02 -7.22
N GLU A 156 -16.81 -13.98 -7.01
CA GLU A 156 -17.69 -13.03 -7.70
C GLU A 156 -17.31 -11.57 -7.42
N LEU A 157 -16.92 -11.27 -6.17
CA LEU A 157 -16.48 -9.93 -5.77
C LEU A 157 -15.16 -9.54 -6.43
N LEU A 158 -14.19 -10.44 -6.51
CA LEU A 158 -12.92 -10.22 -7.19
C LEU A 158 -13.11 -9.98 -8.68
N ASP A 159 -13.94 -10.78 -9.36
CA ASP A 159 -14.26 -10.60 -10.77
C ASP A 159 -14.93 -9.25 -11.03
N LYS A 160 -15.84 -8.82 -10.17
CA LYS A 160 -16.49 -7.51 -10.25
C LYS A 160 -15.48 -6.35 -10.26
N TYR A 161 -14.37 -6.49 -9.53
CA TYR A 161 -13.29 -5.49 -9.49
C TYR A 161 -12.11 -5.82 -10.41
N GLU A 162 -12.35 -6.65 -11.43
CA GLU A 162 -11.39 -7.02 -12.48
C GLU A 162 -10.12 -7.75 -11.96
N PHE A 163 -10.21 -8.46 -10.87
CA PHE A 163 -9.26 -9.50 -10.48
C PHE A 163 -9.79 -10.86 -10.94
N PRO A 164 -8.92 -11.78 -11.40
CA PRO A 164 -9.40 -13.09 -11.90
C PRO A 164 -9.88 -13.97 -10.74
N GLY A 165 -11.16 -13.87 -10.38
CA GLY A 165 -11.75 -14.54 -9.23
C GLY A 165 -11.59 -16.05 -9.25
N ASP A 166 -11.85 -16.68 -10.41
CA ASP A 166 -11.74 -18.13 -10.57
C ASP A 166 -10.30 -18.64 -10.38
N ASP A 167 -9.30 -17.88 -10.86
CA ASP A 167 -7.89 -18.24 -10.77
C ASP A 167 -7.23 -17.82 -9.46
N THR A 168 -7.89 -16.98 -8.65
CA THR A 168 -7.33 -16.47 -7.40
C THR A 168 -7.24 -17.58 -6.34
N PRO A 169 -6.03 -17.86 -5.80
CA PRO A 169 -5.87 -18.81 -4.72
C PRO A 169 -6.59 -18.35 -3.45
N ILE A 170 -7.36 -19.26 -2.84
CA ILE A 170 -8.00 -19.06 -1.54
C ILE A 170 -7.44 -20.12 -0.58
N VAL A 171 -6.73 -19.68 0.45
CA VAL A 171 -6.18 -20.54 1.50
C VAL A 171 -7.04 -20.41 2.73
N ARG A 172 -7.54 -21.54 3.23
CA ARG A 172 -8.37 -21.63 4.45
C ARG A 172 -7.50 -21.84 5.67
N GLY A 173 -7.84 -21.20 6.79
CA GLY A 173 -7.10 -21.44 8.03
C GLY A 173 -7.58 -20.63 9.22
N SER A 174 -6.82 -20.73 10.29
CA SER A 174 -6.95 -19.91 11.49
C SER A 174 -5.60 -19.28 11.85
N ALA A 175 -5.46 -17.99 11.58
CA ALA A 175 -4.25 -17.25 11.92
C ALA A 175 -3.96 -17.28 13.43
N LEU A 176 -5.01 -17.31 14.27
CA LEU A 176 -4.85 -17.37 15.72
C LEU A 176 -4.27 -18.70 16.16
N LYS A 177 -4.85 -19.83 15.70
CA LYS A 177 -4.33 -21.16 16.03
C LYS A 177 -2.91 -21.37 15.52
N ALA A 178 -2.63 -20.90 14.29
CA ALA A 178 -1.28 -20.91 13.78
C ALA A 178 -0.33 -20.06 14.65
N LEU A 179 -0.75 -18.88 15.08
CA LEU A 179 0.07 -18.03 15.95
C LEU A 179 0.31 -18.67 17.33
N GLU A 180 -0.63 -19.41 17.87
CA GLU A 180 -0.50 -20.13 19.15
C GLU A 180 0.41 -21.36 19.06
N SER A 181 0.52 -21.99 17.89
CA SER A 181 1.40 -23.15 17.70
C SER A 181 2.88 -22.77 17.66
N ASP A 182 3.70 -23.51 18.38
CA ASP A 182 5.18 -23.37 18.37
C ASP A 182 5.85 -24.42 17.46
N ASP A 183 5.06 -25.31 16.86
CA ASP A 183 5.54 -26.33 15.93
C ASP A 183 5.24 -25.93 14.49
N PRO A 184 6.26 -25.67 13.65
CA PRO A 184 6.04 -25.28 12.26
C PRO A 184 5.53 -26.44 11.38
N ASP A 185 5.56 -27.67 11.87
CA ASP A 185 5.05 -28.85 11.16
C ASP A 185 3.67 -29.29 11.69
N SER A 186 3.05 -28.52 12.59
CA SER A 186 1.69 -28.75 13.09
C SER A 186 0.62 -28.54 12.03
N GLU A 187 -0.55 -29.14 12.18
CA GLU A 187 -1.68 -28.95 11.26
C GLU A 187 -2.16 -27.49 11.28
N GLU A 188 -2.09 -26.81 12.43
CA GLU A 188 -2.44 -25.40 12.60
C GLU A 188 -1.53 -24.46 11.82
N ALA A 189 -0.24 -24.82 11.70
CA ALA A 189 0.75 -24.03 10.97
C ALA A 189 0.69 -24.22 9.45
N LYS A 190 0.09 -25.32 8.98
CA LYS A 190 0.08 -25.71 7.57
C LYS A 190 -0.49 -24.62 6.67
N CYS A 191 -1.58 -23.96 7.08
CA CYS A 191 -2.20 -22.87 6.31
C CYS A 191 -1.25 -21.68 6.05
N ILE A 192 -0.28 -21.44 6.93
CA ILE A 192 0.72 -20.38 6.73
C ILE A 192 1.67 -20.76 5.60
N PHE A 193 2.13 -22.02 5.55
CA PHE A 193 3.03 -22.48 4.49
C PHE A 193 2.31 -22.57 3.14
N GLU A 194 1.05 -23.03 3.13
CA GLU A 194 0.19 -23.05 1.93
C GLU A 194 -0.03 -21.61 1.40
N LEU A 195 -0.25 -20.64 2.30
CA LEU A 195 -0.35 -19.24 1.91
C LEU A 195 0.96 -18.73 1.29
N MET A 196 2.11 -19.07 1.89
CA MET A 196 3.40 -18.64 1.35
C MET A 196 3.71 -19.26 0.00
N GLU A 197 3.34 -20.52 -0.21
CA GLU A 197 3.45 -21.20 -1.51
C GLU A 197 2.52 -20.54 -2.54
N ALA A 198 1.27 -20.27 -2.19
CA ALA A 198 0.33 -19.57 -3.06
C ALA A 198 0.82 -18.17 -3.46
N ILE A 199 1.45 -17.44 -2.54
CA ILE A 199 2.04 -16.11 -2.81
C ILE A 199 3.25 -16.23 -3.74
N ASP A 200 4.15 -17.20 -3.49
CA ASP A 200 5.33 -17.46 -4.34
C ASP A 200 4.93 -17.78 -5.78
N ASP A 201 3.89 -18.57 -5.97
CA ASP A 201 3.46 -19.07 -7.28
C ASP A 201 2.58 -18.07 -8.03
N TYR A 202 1.65 -17.41 -7.34
CA TYR A 202 0.61 -16.61 -7.99
C TYR A 202 0.97 -15.14 -8.18
N ILE A 203 1.73 -14.53 -7.24
CA ILE A 203 2.15 -13.14 -7.38
C ILE A 203 3.35 -13.08 -8.33
N PRO A 204 3.25 -12.36 -9.47
CA PRO A 204 4.34 -12.29 -10.42
C PRO A 204 5.55 -11.55 -9.85
N GLU A 205 6.74 -11.92 -10.30
CA GLU A 205 7.93 -11.12 -10.00
C GLU A 205 7.79 -9.75 -10.67
N PRO A 206 7.87 -8.66 -9.89
CA PRO A 206 7.60 -7.34 -10.40
C PRO A 206 8.73 -6.84 -11.32
N LYS A 207 8.34 -6.24 -12.45
CA LYS A 207 9.28 -5.51 -13.30
C LYS A 207 9.68 -4.21 -12.61
N ARG A 208 10.97 -3.96 -12.47
CA ARG A 208 11.52 -2.77 -11.80
C ARG A 208 12.09 -1.80 -12.82
N ASP A 209 11.60 -0.58 -12.80
CA ASP A 209 12.07 0.53 -13.66
C ASP A 209 13.38 1.13 -13.11
N VAL A 210 14.45 0.34 -13.12
CA VAL A 210 15.76 0.75 -12.56
C VAL A 210 16.50 1.75 -13.44
N ASP A 211 16.21 1.79 -14.74
CA ASP A 211 16.87 2.67 -15.71
C ASP A 211 16.28 4.10 -15.75
N LYS A 212 15.15 4.33 -15.10
CA LYS A 212 14.54 5.66 -14.97
C LYS A 212 15.22 6.49 -13.88
N PRO A 213 15.13 7.83 -13.91
CA PRO A 213 15.59 8.67 -12.80
C PRO A 213 14.92 8.28 -11.49
N PHE A 214 15.71 8.21 -10.41
CA PHE A 214 15.21 7.83 -9.09
C PHE A 214 14.05 8.70 -8.62
N LEU A 215 13.04 8.04 -8.06
CA LEU A 215 11.88 8.66 -7.41
C LEU A 215 11.44 7.80 -6.24
N MET A 216 11.22 8.43 -5.09
CA MET A 216 10.67 7.80 -3.88
C MET A 216 9.66 8.73 -3.20
N PRO A 217 8.36 8.38 -3.17
CA PRO A 217 7.38 9.09 -2.36
C PRO A 217 7.71 8.96 -0.87
N ILE A 218 7.56 10.05 -0.12
CA ILE A 218 7.80 10.09 1.32
C ILE A 218 6.55 9.65 2.05
N GLU A 219 6.68 8.63 2.89
CA GLU A 219 5.63 8.08 3.74
C GLU A 219 5.71 8.60 5.16
N ASP A 220 6.91 8.54 5.74
CA ASP A 220 7.16 9.01 7.09
C ASP A 220 8.48 9.78 7.18
N VAL A 221 8.57 10.65 8.21
CA VAL A 221 9.74 11.48 8.48
C VAL A 221 10.15 11.31 9.94
N PHE A 222 11.38 10.86 10.15
CA PHE A 222 11.94 10.62 11.46
C PHE A 222 13.16 11.49 11.73
N SER A 223 13.36 11.88 12.99
CA SER A 223 14.59 12.52 13.45
C SER A 223 15.42 11.52 14.24
N ILE A 224 16.66 11.29 13.83
CA ILE A 224 17.59 10.42 14.55
C ILE A 224 18.65 11.28 15.22
N SER A 225 18.70 11.26 16.56
CA SER A 225 19.69 12.02 17.33
C SER A 225 21.11 11.74 16.84
N GLY A 226 21.84 12.82 16.50
CA GLY A 226 23.23 12.75 16.03
C GLY A 226 23.40 12.29 14.58
N ARG A 227 22.33 11.93 13.86
CA ARG A 227 22.39 11.51 12.45
C ARG A 227 21.65 12.45 11.49
N GLY A 228 20.54 13.04 11.91
CA GLY A 228 19.72 13.94 11.09
C GLY A 228 18.33 13.40 10.79
N THR A 229 17.74 13.89 9.70
CA THR A 229 16.40 13.50 9.24
C THR A 229 16.48 12.28 8.32
N VAL A 230 15.63 11.31 8.60
CA VAL A 230 15.41 10.12 7.76
C VAL A 230 14.00 10.20 7.21
N VAL A 231 13.87 10.03 5.90
CA VAL A 231 12.60 9.86 5.22
C VAL A 231 12.45 8.42 4.77
N THR A 232 11.28 7.85 4.95
CA THR A 232 10.99 6.48 4.52
C THR A 232 10.03 6.46 3.36
N GLY A 233 10.12 5.43 2.54
CA GLY A 233 9.23 5.19 1.44
C GLY A 233 9.68 4.00 0.59
N ARG A 234 8.79 3.57 -0.31
CA ARG A 234 9.13 2.63 -1.36
C ARG A 234 9.75 3.39 -2.54
N VAL A 235 10.88 2.90 -3.03
CA VAL A 235 11.45 3.41 -4.28
C VAL A 235 10.54 3.05 -5.45
N GLU A 236 9.92 4.06 -6.06
CA GLU A 236 8.99 3.88 -7.18
C GLU A 236 9.75 3.47 -8.45
N ARG A 237 10.88 4.12 -8.72
CA ARG A 237 11.74 3.87 -9.88
C ARG A 237 13.17 4.33 -9.65
N GLY A 238 14.08 3.84 -10.50
CA GLY A 238 15.49 4.23 -10.51
C GLY A 238 16.33 3.61 -9.41
N ILE A 239 17.53 4.14 -9.26
CA ILE A 239 18.53 3.75 -8.26
C ILE A 239 19.05 5.01 -7.58
N LEU A 240 19.21 4.96 -6.26
CA LEU A 240 19.85 6.01 -5.45
C LEU A 240 21.07 5.43 -4.78
N HIS A 241 22.21 6.12 -4.89
CA HIS A 241 23.43 5.77 -4.18
C HIS A 241 23.68 6.70 -2.99
N VAL A 242 24.40 6.18 -2.01
CA VAL A 242 24.91 7.03 -0.93
C VAL A 242 25.89 8.05 -1.51
N GLY A 243 25.63 9.33 -1.27
CA GLY A 243 26.40 10.45 -1.82
C GLY A 243 25.71 11.22 -2.93
N ASP A 244 24.64 10.67 -3.51
CA ASP A 244 23.88 11.33 -4.57
C ASP A 244 23.19 12.61 -4.07
N ALA A 245 23.21 13.63 -4.93
CA ALA A 245 22.40 14.82 -4.77
C ALA A 245 20.93 14.49 -5.05
N VAL A 246 20.03 14.94 -4.19
CA VAL A 246 18.58 14.74 -4.33
C VAL A 246 17.82 16.04 -4.10
N GLU A 247 16.60 16.07 -4.63
CA GLU A 247 15.62 17.13 -4.37
C GLU A 247 14.40 16.54 -3.67
N ILE A 248 13.82 17.31 -2.74
CA ILE A 248 12.53 17.04 -2.12
C ILE A 248 11.52 17.96 -2.77
N VAL A 249 10.55 17.36 -3.48
CA VAL A 249 9.65 18.07 -4.39
C VAL A 249 8.19 17.88 -3.97
N GLY A 250 7.40 18.94 -4.12
CA GLY A 250 5.96 18.96 -3.84
C GLY A 250 5.64 19.61 -2.50
N ILE A 251 4.38 20.05 -2.35
CA ILE A 251 3.78 20.70 -1.18
C ILE A 251 4.43 22.04 -0.81
N ARG A 252 5.75 22.07 -0.69
CA ARG A 252 6.58 23.24 -0.33
C ARG A 252 7.57 23.58 -1.44
N GLU A 253 8.35 24.62 -1.22
CA GLU A 253 9.49 24.95 -2.09
C GLU A 253 10.46 23.77 -2.16
N THR A 254 10.96 23.50 -3.37
CA THR A 254 11.89 22.39 -3.62
C THR A 254 13.16 22.55 -2.81
N LEU A 255 13.47 21.56 -1.99
CA LEU A 255 14.66 21.55 -1.14
C LEU A 255 15.74 20.65 -1.76
N LYS A 256 16.96 21.19 -1.91
CA LYS A 256 18.13 20.43 -2.40
C LYS A 256 18.94 19.89 -1.23
N THR A 257 19.28 18.63 -1.28
CA THR A 257 20.08 17.97 -0.25
C THR A 257 20.90 16.81 -0.82
N VAL A 258 21.51 15.99 0.04
CA VAL A 258 22.33 14.84 -0.35
C VAL A 258 21.93 13.64 0.48
N CYS A 259 21.80 12.49 -0.16
CA CYS A 259 21.64 11.20 0.50
C CYS A 259 22.95 10.82 1.20
N THR A 260 22.95 10.68 2.51
CA THR A 260 24.14 10.31 3.31
C THR A 260 24.10 8.88 3.83
N GLY A 261 23.01 8.20 3.64
CA GLY A 261 22.87 6.79 4.03
C GLY A 261 21.52 6.22 3.59
N ILE A 262 21.50 4.93 3.35
CA ILE A 262 20.29 4.18 2.98
C ILE A 262 20.21 2.96 3.89
N GLU A 263 19.03 2.72 4.43
CA GLU A 263 18.77 1.58 5.32
C GLU A 263 17.47 0.89 4.89
N MET A 264 17.45 -0.44 4.97
CA MET A 264 16.26 -1.27 4.82
C MET A 264 16.24 -2.30 5.94
N PHE A 265 15.13 -2.37 6.71
CA PHE A 265 14.99 -3.25 7.87
C PHE A 265 16.18 -3.20 8.83
N ARG A 266 16.65 -1.97 9.17
CA ARG A 266 17.81 -1.69 10.03
C ARG A 266 19.15 -2.20 9.51
N LYS A 267 19.22 -2.70 8.27
CA LYS A 267 20.46 -3.09 7.57
C LYS A 267 20.90 -1.95 6.65
N LEU A 268 22.22 -1.73 6.52
CA LEU A 268 22.77 -0.69 5.64
C LEU A 268 22.77 -1.18 4.19
N LEU A 269 22.46 -0.26 3.27
CA LEU A 269 22.59 -0.45 1.83
C LEU A 269 23.57 0.57 1.25
N ASP A 270 24.30 0.18 0.20
CA ASP A 270 25.10 1.11 -0.60
C ASP A 270 24.20 1.87 -1.59
N GLU A 271 23.11 1.25 -2.00
CA GLU A 271 22.13 1.80 -2.94
C GLU A 271 20.71 1.31 -2.62
N GLY A 272 19.71 2.17 -2.91
CA GLY A 272 18.28 1.81 -2.93
C GLY A 272 17.79 1.69 -4.36
N ARG A 273 17.10 0.59 -4.71
CA ARG A 273 16.60 0.31 -6.07
C ARG A 273 15.08 0.33 -6.12
N ALA A 274 14.53 0.56 -7.31
CA ALA A 274 13.09 0.42 -7.55
C ALA A 274 12.53 -0.84 -6.89
N GLY A 275 11.49 -0.65 -6.08
CA GLY A 275 10.84 -1.70 -5.28
C GLY A 275 11.32 -1.84 -3.84
N ASP A 276 12.46 -1.29 -3.46
CA ASP A 276 12.93 -1.34 -2.07
C ASP A 276 12.13 -0.41 -1.17
N ASN A 277 11.80 -0.86 0.03
CA ASN A 277 11.29 -0.01 1.11
C ASN A 277 12.46 0.48 1.96
N VAL A 278 12.84 1.74 1.80
CA VAL A 278 14.07 2.27 2.40
C VAL A 278 13.84 3.49 3.27
N GLY A 279 14.73 3.65 4.24
CA GLY A 279 14.95 4.92 4.93
C GLY A 279 16.17 5.63 4.34
N VAL A 280 15.97 6.84 3.85
CA VAL A 280 17.02 7.69 3.26
C VAL A 280 17.41 8.78 4.25
N LEU A 281 18.68 8.80 4.63
CA LEU A 281 19.24 9.82 5.52
C LEU A 281 19.65 11.06 4.71
N LEU A 282 19.11 12.22 5.07
CA LEU A 282 19.27 13.47 4.38
C LEU A 282 20.25 14.42 5.12
N ARG A 283 21.17 15.04 4.37
CA ARG A 283 22.17 15.96 4.95
C ARG A 283 21.55 17.31 5.28
N GLY A 284 21.73 17.78 6.52
CA GLY A 284 21.40 19.15 6.91
C GLY A 284 19.93 19.52 6.83
N THR A 285 19.05 18.54 6.65
CA THR A 285 17.61 18.70 6.56
C THR A 285 17.01 18.52 7.95
N LYS A 286 16.15 19.42 8.37
CA LYS A 286 15.39 19.28 9.61
C LYS A 286 14.07 18.52 9.36
N ARG A 287 13.50 17.94 10.42
CA ARG A 287 12.24 17.23 10.32
C ARG A 287 11.09 18.13 9.84
N GLU A 288 11.08 19.40 10.26
CA GLU A 288 10.08 20.38 9.90
C GLU A 288 10.17 20.86 8.44
N ASP A 289 11.28 20.61 7.74
CA ASP A 289 11.48 20.99 6.34
C ASP A 289 10.83 19.99 5.37
N VAL A 290 10.50 18.80 5.84
CA VAL A 290 10.02 17.68 5.05
C VAL A 290 8.74 17.12 5.63
N GLU A 291 7.83 16.71 4.76
CA GLU A 291 6.58 16.09 5.19
C GLU A 291 6.14 14.96 4.27
N ARG A 292 5.27 14.09 4.79
CA ARG A 292 4.62 13.03 4.01
C ARG A 292 3.91 13.62 2.80
N GLY A 293 4.03 12.94 1.65
CA GLY A 293 3.41 13.35 0.40
C GLY A 293 4.32 14.09 -0.56
N GLN A 294 5.47 14.59 -0.08
CA GLN A 294 6.56 15.01 -0.96
C GLN A 294 7.25 13.79 -1.56
N VAL A 295 8.10 14.01 -2.56
CA VAL A 295 8.93 12.95 -3.15
C VAL A 295 10.41 13.31 -3.04
N VAL A 296 11.24 12.29 -2.86
CA VAL A 296 12.70 12.39 -3.05
C VAL A 296 13.02 11.98 -4.49
N SER A 297 13.73 12.82 -5.22
CA SER A 297 14.04 12.58 -6.62
C SER A 297 15.46 13.04 -6.98
N ILE A 298 15.96 12.56 -8.11
CA ILE A 298 17.16 13.14 -8.74
C ILE A 298 16.85 14.58 -9.16
N PRO A 299 17.78 15.53 -8.99
CA PRO A 299 17.54 16.93 -9.30
C PRO A 299 17.00 17.17 -10.72
N GLY A 300 15.88 17.89 -10.80
CA GLY A 300 15.23 18.27 -12.06
C GLY A 300 14.48 17.16 -12.77
N SER A 301 14.32 15.96 -12.17
CA SER A 301 13.64 14.83 -12.82
C SER A 301 12.12 14.85 -12.68
N ILE A 302 11.59 15.62 -11.74
CA ILE A 302 10.16 15.85 -11.53
C ILE A 302 9.93 17.27 -11.00
N THR A 303 8.78 17.85 -11.31
CA THR A 303 8.37 19.20 -10.89
C THR A 303 7.05 19.18 -10.14
N PRO A 304 6.81 20.17 -9.25
CA PRO A 304 5.52 20.31 -8.59
C PRO A 304 4.52 21.03 -9.51
N HIS A 305 3.25 20.58 -9.49
CA HIS A 305 2.18 21.12 -10.33
C HIS A 305 0.90 21.27 -9.54
N THR A 306 0.07 22.23 -9.93
CA THR A 306 -1.27 22.46 -9.38
C THR A 306 -2.38 22.18 -10.37
N LYS A 307 -2.11 22.29 -11.68
CA LYS A 307 -3.14 22.15 -12.73
C LYS A 307 -2.81 21.04 -13.69
N PHE A 308 -3.78 20.17 -13.90
CA PHE A 308 -3.63 19.01 -14.79
C PHE A 308 -4.94 18.64 -15.47
N MET A 309 -4.84 17.90 -16.57
CA MET A 309 -5.93 17.19 -17.23
C MET A 309 -5.91 15.73 -16.79
N ALA A 310 -7.06 15.12 -16.65
CA ALA A 310 -7.16 13.72 -16.30
C ALA A 310 -8.40 13.06 -16.91
N GLU A 311 -8.28 11.75 -17.14
CA GLU A 311 -9.42 10.88 -17.38
C GLU A 311 -9.84 10.27 -16.06
N VAL A 312 -11.13 10.41 -15.71
CA VAL A 312 -11.67 9.99 -14.40
C VAL A 312 -12.90 9.13 -14.62
N TYR A 313 -12.92 7.99 -13.97
CA TYR A 313 -14.12 7.17 -13.78
C TYR A 313 -14.78 7.52 -12.45
N ILE A 314 -16.07 7.80 -12.48
CA ILE A 314 -16.85 8.08 -11.28
C ILE A 314 -17.60 6.83 -10.86
N LEU A 315 -17.29 6.34 -9.66
CA LEU A 315 -17.89 5.12 -9.13
C LEU A 315 -19.41 5.21 -9.05
N SER A 316 -20.09 4.17 -9.50
CA SER A 316 -21.52 4.02 -9.37
C SER A 316 -21.94 3.82 -7.90
N LYS A 317 -23.24 3.94 -7.63
CA LYS A 317 -23.82 3.67 -6.32
C LYS A 317 -23.56 2.23 -5.85
N GLU A 318 -23.61 1.27 -6.77
CA GLU A 318 -23.42 -0.16 -6.49
C GLU A 318 -21.97 -0.49 -6.17
N GLU A 319 -21.03 0.34 -6.63
CA GLU A 319 -19.61 0.28 -6.30
C GLU A 319 -19.25 1.03 -5.00
N GLY A 320 -20.24 1.56 -4.28
CA GLY A 320 -20.03 2.34 -3.06
C GLY A 320 -19.75 3.84 -3.30
N GLY A 321 -19.85 4.29 -4.56
CA GLY A 321 -19.61 5.67 -4.96
C GLY A 321 -20.76 6.63 -4.63
N ARG A 322 -20.87 7.70 -5.42
CA ARG A 322 -21.89 8.74 -5.27
C ARG A 322 -23.28 8.24 -5.67
N HIS A 323 -24.31 8.92 -5.15
CA HIS A 323 -25.71 8.69 -5.53
C HIS A 323 -26.27 9.84 -6.39
N THR A 324 -25.54 10.95 -6.45
CA THR A 324 -25.95 12.17 -7.13
C THR A 324 -24.88 12.63 -8.10
N PRO A 325 -25.27 13.30 -9.21
CA PRO A 325 -24.31 13.91 -10.10
C PRO A 325 -23.51 15.02 -9.40
N PHE A 326 -22.40 15.40 -10.02
CA PHE A 326 -21.70 16.62 -9.66
C PHE A 326 -21.53 17.54 -10.88
N PHE A 327 -21.27 18.81 -10.58
CA PHE A 327 -21.17 19.90 -11.57
C PHE A 327 -19.74 20.46 -11.55
N SER A 328 -19.43 21.29 -12.56
CA SER A 328 -18.17 22.04 -12.57
C SER A 328 -18.03 22.86 -11.28
N GLY A 329 -16.82 22.89 -10.72
CA GLY A 329 -16.56 23.49 -9.41
C GLY A 329 -16.66 22.53 -8.22
N TYR A 330 -16.90 21.24 -8.46
CA TYR A 330 -16.86 20.20 -7.44
C TYR A 330 -15.48 20.14 -6.75
N ARG A 331 -15.44 19.96 -5.43
CA ARG A 331 -14.24 20.05 -4.59
C ARG A 331 -14.00 18.80 -3.76
N PRO A 332 -13.53 17.72 -4.37
CA PRO A 332 -13.14 16.51 -3.65
C PRO A 332 -11.69 16.58 -3.14
N GLN A 333 -11.28 15.50 -2.47
CA GLN A 333 -9.89 15.21 -2.18
C GLN A 333 -9.29 14.30 -3.25
N PHE A 334 -8.11 14.65 -3.74
CA PHE A 334 -7.32 13.87 -4.67
C PHE A 334 -6.21 13.16 -3.91
N TYR A 335 -6.14 11.86 -4.03
CA TYR A 335 -5.13 11.01 -3.39
C TYR A 335 -4.08 10.61 -4.42
N PHE A 336 -2.90 11.22 -4.31
CA PHE A 336 -1.74 10.91 -5.15
C PHE A 336 -0.64 10.26 -4.30
N ARG A 337 -0.16 9.08 -4.66
CA ARG A 337 0.92 8.39 -3.94
C ARG A 337 0.64 8.35 -2.42
N THR A 338 1.39 9.14 -1.65
CA THR A 338 1.32 9.17 -0.17
C THR A 338 0.60 10.40 0.39
N THR A 339 0.03 11.27 -0.47
CA THR A 339 -0.64 12.51 -0.07
C THR A 339 -2.08 12.58 -0.55
N ASP A 340 -2.86 13.41 0.12
CA ASP A 340 -4.18 13.88 -0.31
C ASP A 340 -4.18 15.40 -0.37
N VAL A 341 -4.77 15.93 -1.42
CA VAL A 341 -4.90 17.37 -1.64
C VAL A 341 -6.32 17.69 -2.12
N THR A 342 -6.92 18.72 -1.55
CA THR A 342 -8.19 19.24 -2.06
C THR A 342 -7.94 19.95 -3.39
N GLY A 343 -8.84 19.73 -4.35
CA GLY A 343 -8.79 20.41 -5.63
C GLY A 343 -10.17 20.74 -6.16
N VAL A 344 -10.23 21.58 -7.18
CA VAL A 344 -11.44 21.93 -7.88
C VAL A 344 -11.47 21.22 -9.22
N LEU A 345 -12.56 20.53 -9.51
CA LEU A 345 -12.84 19.89 -10.76
C LEU A 345 -13.58 20.81 -11.72
N HIS A 346 -13.10 20.93 -12.95
CA HIS A 346 -13.73 21.65 -14.03
C HIS A 346 -14.10 20.68 -15.15
N LEU A 347 -15.36 20.70 -15.54
CA LEU A 347 -15.88 19.89 -16.63
C LEU A 347 -15.57 20.54 -17.98
N PRO A 348 -15.39 19.75 -19.05
CA PRO A 348 -15.18 20.28 -20.39
C PRO A 348 -16.41 21.06 -20.90
N GLU A 349 -16.18 21.90 -21.89
CA GLU A 349 -17.22 22.71 -22.51
C GLU A 349 -18.33 21.81 -23.10
N GLY A 350 -19.59 22.11 -22.78
CA GLY A 350 -20.74 21.32 -23.19
C GLY A 350 -21.15 20.17 -22.25
N VAL A 351 -20.36 19.89 -21.20
CA VAL A 351 -20.74 18.92 -20.16
C VAL A 351 -21.25 19.67 -18.94
N GLU A 352 -22.55 19.60 -18.69
CA GLU A 352 -23.16 20.29 -17.57
C GLU A 352 -22.95 19.55 -16.24
N MET A 353 -23.02 18.21 -16.25
CA MET A 353 -22.88 17.37 -15.07
C MET A 353 -22.27 16.02 -15.43
N VAL A 354 -21.75 15.32 -14.41
CA VAL A 354 -21.24 13.95 -14.49
C VAL A 354 -22.03 13.05 -13.56
N MET A 355 -22.50 11.93 -14.07
CA MET A 355 -23.27 10.94 -13.33
C MET A 355 -22.36 9.88 -12.70
N PRO A 356 -22.77 9.25 -11.58
CA PRO A 356 -22.15 8.02 -11.12
C PRO A 356 -22.15 6.94 -12.23
N GLY A 357 -21.00 6.33 -12.48
CA GLY A 357 -20.78 5.37 -13.57
C GLY A 357 -20.17 5.97 -14.86
N ASP A 358 -20.04 7.29 -14.93
CA ASP A 358 -19.48 7.95 -16.13
C ASP A 358 -17.95 7.96 -16.14
N ASN A 359 -17.39 7.89 -17.34
CA ASN A 359 -16.02 8.29 -17.65
C ASN A 359 -16.01 9.71 -18.21
N VAL A 360 -15.13 10.55 -17.68
CA VAL A 360 -15.05 11.95 -18.07
C VAL A 360 -13.61 12.45 -18.08
N THR A 361 -13.27 13.25 -19.10
CA THR A 361 -12.04 14.04 -19.10
C THR A 361 -12.29 15.32 -18.31
N ILE A 362 -11.45 15.59 -17.31
CA ILE A 362 -11.58 16.77 -16.45
C ILE A 362 -10.32 17.64 -16.52
N SER A 363 -10.47 18.91 -16.17
CA SER A 363 -9.38 19.75 -15.70
C SER A 363 -9.48 19.88 -14.17
N ALA A 364 -8.36 19.73 -13.48
CA ALA A 364 -8.32 19.86 -12.03
C ALA A 364 -7.30 20.90 -11.60
N GLU A 365 -7.65 21.68 -10.57
CA GLU A 365 -6.78 22.65 -9.94
C GLU A 365 -6.68 22.36 -8.44
N LEU A 366 -5.47 21.96 -8.00
CA LEU A 366 -5.16 21.63 -6.60
C LEU A 366 -4.87 22.88 -5.79
N ILE A 367 -5.22 22.89 -4.52
CA ILE A 367 -4.89 23.99 -3.60
C ILE A 367 -3.42 24.02 -3.18
N THR A 368 -2.68 22.93 -3.40
CA THR A 368 -1.28 22.78 -3.02
C THR A 368 -0.55 22.05 -4.16
N PRO A 369 0.66 22.53 -4.56
CA PRO A 369 1.42 21.87 -5.61
C PRO A 369 1.93 20.51 -5.13
N ILE A 370 1.81 19.49 -5.98
CA ILE A 370 2.36 18.15 -5.72
C ILE A 370 3.31 17.73 -6.84
N ALA A 371 4.27 16.88 -6.52
CA ALA A 371 5.15 16.26 -7.51
C ALA A 371 4.32 15.37 -8.44
N MET A 372 4.19 15.79 -9.70
CA MET A 372 3.27 15.16 -10.66
C MET A 372 3.94 14.94 -12.02
N GLU A 373 3.51 13.91 -12.71
CA GLU A 373 3.85 13.62 -14.11
C GLU A 373 2.68 12.95 -14.80
N LYS A 374 2.73 12.83 -16.13
CA LYS A 374 1.69 12.11 -16.90
C LYS A 374 1.64 10.64 -16.48
N GLU A 375 0.49 10.03 -16.66
CA GLU A 375 0.18 8.62 -16.36
C GLU A 375 0.14 8.27 -14.85
N VAL A 376 0.34 9.25 -13.96
CA VAL A 376 0.15 9.03 -12.52
C VAL A 376 -1.33 8.81 -12.23
N ARG A 377 -1.61 7.73 -11.51
CA ARG A 377 -2.96 7.38 -11.04
C ARG A 377 -3.29 8.10 -9.74
N PHE A 378 -4.56 8.37 -9.53
CA PHE A 378 -5.07 8.95 -8.30
C PHE A 378 -6.48 8.47 -7.99
N ALA A 379 -6.83 8.50 -6.72
CA ALA A 379 -8.21 8.30 -6.26
C ALA A 379 -8.87 9.66 -5.94
N VAL A 380 -10.18 9.73 -6.18
CA VAL A 380 -11.02 10.88 -5.81
C VAL A 380 -11.90 10.48 -4.63
N ARG A 381 -11.88 11.26 -3.56
CA ARG A 381 -12.64 10.96 -2.33
C ARG A 381 -13.49 12.14 -1.88
N GLU A 382 -14.64 11.82 -1.28
CA GLU A 382 -15.55 12.77 -0.68
C GLU A 382 -16.18 12.18 0.59
N GLY A 383 -16.18 12.90 1.69
CA GLY A 383 -16.85 12.49 2.93
C GLY A 383 -16.42 11.12 3.45
N GLY A 384 -15.13 10.78 3.32
CA GLY A 384 -14.59 9.48 3.77
C GLY A 384 -14.79 8.31 2.79
N ARG A 385 -15.40 8.55 1.61
CA ARG A 385 -15.66 7.52 0.58
C ARG A 385 -14.84 7.77 -0.67
N THR A 386 -14.40 6.70 -1.32
CA THR A 386 -13.86 6.78 -2.68
C THR A 386 -15.02 6.95 -3.65
N VAL A 387 -14.98 8.02 -4.45
CA VAL A 387 -16.04 8.36 -5.39
C VAL A 387 -15.59 8.31 -6.84
N GLY A 388 -14.31 8.12 -7.08
CA GLY A 388 -13.76 7.97 -8.42
C GLY A 388 -12.28 7.63 -8.41
N ALA A 389 -11.79 7.30 -9.58
CA ALA A 389 -10.37 7.08 -9.86
C ALA A 389 -10.00 7.71 -11.19
N GLY A 390 -8.77 8.17 -11.31
CA GLY A 390 -8.32 8.81 -12.53
C GLY A 390 -6.84 8.61 -12.83
N VAL A 391 -6.49 9.00 -14.04
CA VAL A 391 -5.12 9.02 -14.55
C VAL A 391 -4.81 10.40 -15.11
N VAL A 392 -3.69 10.98 -14.75
CA VAL A 392 -3.21 12.26 -15.30
C VAL A 392 -2.88 12.08 -16.78
N SER A 393 -3.62 12.75 -17.65
CA SER A 393 -3.38 12.72 -19.10
C SER A 393 -2.43 13.80 -19.57
N ASP A 394 -2.48 14.99 -18.97
CA ASP A 394 -1.58 16.09 -19.27
C ASP A 394 -1.36 17.02 -18.06
N ILE A 395 -0.21 17.70 -18.05
CA ILE A 395 0.15 18.71 -17.06
C ILE A 395 -0.07 20.09 -17.71
N VAL A 396 -0.78 20.98 -17.00
CA VAL A 396 -1.11 22.32 -17.50
C VAL A 396 -0.24 23.39 -16.84
N GLU A 397 -0.06 23.32 -15.52
CA GLU A 397 0.76 24.27 -14.75
C GLU A 397 1.30 23.64 -13.45
#